data_052abe4b25a881481f6c7f2ccc35ae03
#
_entry.id   052abe4b25a881481f6c7f2ccc35ae03
#
_cell.length_a   1.000
_cell.length_b   1.000
_cell.length_c   1.000
_cell.angle_alpha   90.00
_cell.angle_beta   90.00
_cell.angle_gamma   90.00
#
_symmetry.space_group_name_H-M   'P 1'
#
loop_
_entity.id
_entity.type
_entity.pdbx_description
1 polymer ?
#
loop_
_entity_poly.entity_id
_entity_poly.type
_entity_poly.pdbx_seq_one_letter_code
_entity_poly.pdbx_strand_id
1 'polypeptide(L)'
;LNESLRFFWDLEKSKLKEIIPIKFGERHGNYYAFFEDGKVAARGRYVNDSRVGVWTEFFNTGKKKREINYGDKPFSTNPSYISREWNNSGKLIYDRNLFIRE
;
A
#
# COMPACT_ATOMS: atom_id res chain seq x y z
N LEU A 1 5.17 -22.78 1.68
CA LEU A 1 4.28 -22.43 2.79
C LEU A 1 4.01 -20.94 2.80
N ASN A 2 2.75 -20.61 3.05
CA ASN A 2 2.32 -19.22 3.15
C ASN A 2 2.23 -18.85 4.63
N GLU A 3 2.89 -17.78 4.99
CA GLU A 3 2.90 -17.27 6.35
C GLU A 3 2.62 -15.76 6.31
N SER A 4 2.41 -15.17 7.47
CA SER A 4 2.32 -13.73 7.57
C SER A 4 2.97 -13.26 8.85
N LEU A 5 3.63 -12.11 8.77
CA LEU A 5 4.12 -11.40 9.92
C LEU A 5 3.09 -10.37 10.30
N ARG A 6 2.76 -10.30 11.59
CA ARG A 6 1.77 -9.36 12.11
C ARG A 6 2.41 -8.48 13.14
N PHE A 7 2.26 -7.17 12.94
CA PHE A 7 2.73 -6.16 13.87
C PHE A 7 1.53 -5.48 14.50
N PHE A 8 1.69 -5.05 15.74
CA PHE A 8 0.58 -4.49 16.52
C PHE A 8 0.95 -3.13 17.07
N TRP A 9 -0.08 -2.29 17.25
CA TRP A 9 0.10 -0.96 17.84
C TRP A 9 0.31 -1.06 19.36
N ASP A 10 -0.18 -2.14 19.99
CA ASP A 10 -0.20 -2.30 21.44
C ASP A 10 0.45 -3.62 21.86
N LEU A 11 0.91 -3.67 23.09
CA LEU A 11 1.57 -4.85 23.64
C LEU A 11 0.60 -6.01 23.84
N GLU A 12 -0.68 -5.73 24.05
CA GLU A 12 -1.71 -6.76 24.20
C GLU A 12 -2.08 -7.43 22.90
N LYS A 13 -1.55 -6.92 21.78
CA LYS A 13 -1.82 -7.47 20.43
C LYS A 13 -3.31 -7.42 20.09
N SER A 14 -3.99 -6.36 20.50
CA SER A 14 -5.40 -6.16 20.20
C SER A 14 -5.62 -5.24 19.01
N LYS A 15 -4.61 -4.42 18.62
CA LYS A 15 -4.73 -3.45 17.54
C LYS A 15 -3.67 -3.73 16.49
N LEU A 16 -4.08 -4.35 15.41
CA LEU A 16 -3.20 -4.75 14.32
C LEU A 16 -2.65 -3.53 13.58
N LYS A 17 -1.35 -3.50 13.37
CA LYS A 17 -0.66 -2.40 12.68
C LYS A 17 -0.32 -2.75 11.24
N GLU A 18 0.25 -3.94 11.03
CA GLU A 18 0.65 -4.39 9.69
C GLU A 18 0.48 -5.88 9.55
N ILE A 19 0.13 -6.32 8.34
CA ILE A 19 0.22 -7.72 7.94
C ILE A 19 1.14 -7.78 6.72
N ILE A 20 2.25 -8.50 6.89
CA ILE A 20 3.22 -8.70 5.82
C ILE A 20 3.16 -10.17 5.40
N PRO A 21 2.70 -10.47 4.17
CA PRO A 21 2.63 -11.88 3.72
C PRO A 21 4.02 -12.40 3.40
N ILE A 22 4.29 -13.63 3.81
CA ILE A 22 5.59 -14.28 3.62
C ILE A 22 5.37 -15.63 2.94
N LYS A 23 6.18 -15.90 1.93
CA LYS A 23 6.20 -17.19 1.25
C LYS A 23 7.64 -17.57 0.99
N PHE A 24 8.04 -18.73 1.53
CA PHE A 24 9.43 -19.21 1.41
C PHE A 24 10.46 -18.14 1.83
N GLY A 25 10.16 -17.43 2.92
CA GLY A 25 11.08 -16.44 3.48
C GLY A 25 11.05 -15.07 2.82
N GLU A 26 10.25 -14.89 1.77
CA GLU A 26 10.17 -13.63 1.04
C GLU A 26 8.78 -13.01 1.16
N ARG A 27 8.71 -11.68 1.13
CA ARG A 27 7.41 -11.00 1.10
C ARG A 27 6.73 -11.32 -0.22
N HIS A 28 5.53 -11.86 -0.14
CA HIS A 28 4.82 -12.32 -1.33
C HIS A 28 3.33 -12.42 -1.03
N GLY A 29 2.51 -11.64 -1.72
CA GLY A 29 1.08 -11.60 -1.53
C GLY A 29 0.59 -10.23 -1.10
N ASN A 30 -0.61 -10.18 -0.55
CA ASN A 30 -1.26 -8.93 -0.20
C ASN A 30 -0.75 -8.36 1.12
N TYR A 31 -0.35 -7.10 1.08
CA TYR A 31 0.13 -6.34 2.23
C TYR A 31 -0.97 -5.39 2.71
N TYR A 32 -1.08 -5.25 4.04
CA TYR A 32 -2.02 -4.30 4.65
C TYR A 32 -1.35 -3.58 5.81
N ALA A 33 -1.61 -2.29 5.90
CA ALA A 33 -1.30 -1.50 7.08
C ALA A 33 -2.59 -0.89 7.60
N PHE A 34 -2.68 -0.70 8.91
CA PHE A 34 -3.89 -0.23 9.57
C PHE A 34 -3.59 0.96 10.46
N PHE A 35 -4.56 1.86 10.56
CA PHE A 35 -4.56 2.88 11.60
C PHE A 35 -4.89 2.22 12.94
N GLU A 36 -4.64 2.93 14.03
CA GLU A 36 -4.91 2.43 15.38
C GLU A 36 -6.37 2.04 15.59
N ASP A 37 -7.29 2.70 14.88
CA ASP A 37 -8.72 2.42 14.98
C ASP A 37 -9.18 1.21 14.13
N GLY A 38 -8.24 0.55 13.44
CA GLY A 38 -8.53 -0.63 12.65
C GLY A 38 -8.84 -0.38 11.18
N LYS A 39 -8.95 0.87 10.76
CA LYS A 39 -9.19 1.18 9.36
C LYS A 39 -7.91 0.96 8.55
N VAL A 40 -8.06 0.57 7.29
CA VAL A 40 -6.92 0.35 6.41
C VAL A 40 -6.22 1.68 6.15
N ALA A 41 -4.91 1.73 6.41
CA ALA A 41 -4.07 2.89 6.14
C ALA A 41 -3.38 2.76 4.79
N ALA A 42 -3.03 1.54 4.38
CA ALA A 42 -2.38 1.29 3.10
C ALA A 42 -2.59 -0.17 2.71
N ARG A 43 -2.56 -0.43 1.41
CA ARG A 43 -2.59 -1.79 0.90
C ARG A 43 -1.82 -1.87 -0.41
N GLY A 44 -1.27 -3.05 -0.67
CA GLY A 44 -0.54 -3.30 -1.89
C GLY A 44 -0.23 -4.77 -2.03
N ARG A 45 0.72 -5.08 -2.89
CA ARG A 45 1.10 -6.46 -3.17
C ARG A 45 2.60 -6.56 -3.33
N TYR A 46 3.16 -7.63 -2.74
CA TYR A 46 4.56 -8.01 -2.92
C TYR A 46 4.66 -9.23 -3.81
N VAL A 47 5.70 -9.28 -4.62
CA VAL A 47 6.11 -10.48 -5.36
C VAL A 47 7.61 -10.61 -5.19
N ASN A 48 8.07 -11.72 -4.62
CA ASN A 48 9.50 -12.01 -4.41
C ASN A 48 10.23 -10.82 -3.77
N ASP A 49 9.71 -10.35 -2.64
CA ASP A 49 10.24 -9.23 -1.86
C ASP A 49 10.11 -7.85 -2.52
N SER A 50 9.53 -7.76 -3.70
CA SER A 50 9.41 -6.51 -4.44
C SER A 50 7.98 -6.02 -4.45
N ARG A 51 7.78 -4.72 -4.27
CA ARG A 51 6.44 -4.12 -4.41
C ARG A 51 6.07 -4.12 -5.88
N VAL A 52 4.82 -4.52 -6.17
CA VAL A 52 4.31 -4.51 -7.54
C VAL A 52 2.91 -3.93 -7.57
N GLY A 53 2.51 -3.44 -8.74
CA GLY A 53 1.17 -2.92 -8.96
C GLY A 53 0.94 -1.58 -8.31
N VAL A 54 -0.34 -1.27 -8.14
CA VAL A 54 -0.75 0.00 -7.54
C VAL A 54 -0.91 -0.19 -6.04
N TRP A 55 -0.18 0.60 -5.27
CA TRP A 55 -0.28 0.67 -3.82
C TRP A 55 -1.14 1.86 -3.46
N THR A 56 -2.09 1.67 -2.56
CA THR A 56 -3.04 2.70 -2.18
C THR A 56 -2.86 3.08 -0.72
N GLU A 57 -2.76 4.39 -0.46
CA GLU A 57 -2.76 4.95 0.89
C GLU A 57 -4.09 5.64 1.14
N PHE A 58 -4.53 5.60 2.39
CA PHE A 58 -5.82 6.15 2.80
C PHE A 58 -5.66 7.17 3.91
N PHE A 59 -6.59 8.12 3.94
CA PHE A 59 -6.79 8.94 5.13
C PHE A 59 -7.55 8.10 6.17
N ASN A 60 -7.47 8.48 7.44
CA ASN A 60 -8.18 7.73 8.48
C ASN A 60 -9.70 7.88 8.41
N THR A 61 -10.20 8.69 7.49
CA THR A 61 -11.63 8.77 7.18
C THR A 61 -12.09 7.63 6.28
N GLY A 62 -11.14 6.86 5.71
CA GLY A 62 -11.43 5.81 4.73
C GLY A 62 -11.33 6.27 3.29
N LYS A 63 -11.15 7.56 3.06
CA LYS A 63 -11.01 8.08 1.69
C LYS A 63 -9.59 7.87 1.19
N LYS A 64 -9.44 7.65 -0.11
CA LYS A 64 -8.12 7.48 -0.72
C LYS A 64 -7.30 8.75 -0.59
N LYS A 65 -6.03 8.59 -0.27
CA LYS A 65 -5.06 9.66 -0.18
C LYS A 65 -4.16 9.68 -1.41
N ARG A 66 -3.66 8.52 -1.81
CA ARG A 66 -2.64 8.46 -2.86
C ARG A 66 -2.58 7.06 -3.47
N GLU A 67 -2.36 7.01 -4.77
CA GLU A 67 -2.05 5.76 -5.48
C GLU A 67 -0.64 5.86 -6.02
N ILE A 68 0.18 4.84 -5.76
CA ILE A 68 1.57 4.77 -6.20
C ILE A 68 1.72 3.54 -7.09
N ASN A 69 2.26 3.73 -8.28
CA ASN A 69 2.43 2.64 -9.24
C ASN A 69 3.88 2.15 -9.19
N TYR A 70 4.07 0.87 -8.84
CA TYR A 70 5.39 0.24 -8.78
C TYR A 70 5.68 -0.63 -10.01
N GLY A 71 4.73 -0.72 -10.95
CA GLY A 71 4.88 -1.55 -12.13
C GLY A 71 4.41 -2.99 -11.88
N ASP A 72 4.25 -3.74 -12.97
CA ASP A 72 3.67 -5.09 -12.92
C ASP A 72 4.64 -6.16 -12.48
N LYS A 73 5.95 -5.91 -12.64
CA LYS A 73 6.97 -6.94 -12.48
C LYS A 73 7.87 -6.64 -11.31
N PRO A 74 8.29 -7.68 -10.57
CA PRO A 74 9.25 -7.48 -9.49
C PRO A 74 10.61 -7.06 -10.05
N PHE A 75 11.36 -6.33 -9.22
CA PHE A 75 12.74 -5.91 -9.56
C PHE A 75 12.83 -5.04 -10.81
N SER A 76 11.76 -4.33 -11.13
CA SER A 76 11.76 -3.39 -12.25
C SER A 76 12.77 -2.27 -11.99
N THR A 77 13.50 -1.87 -13.01
CA THR A 77 14.42 -0.74 -12.93
C THR A 77 13.71 0.59 -13.12
N ASN A 78 12.44 0.57 -13.55
CA ASN A 78 11.65 1.78 -13.69
C ASN A 78 11.28 2.30 -12.30
N PRO A 79 11.45 3.61 -12.04
CA PRO A 79 11.09 4.16 -10.75
C PRO A 79 9.59 4.11 -10.54
N SER A 80 9.18 3.93 -9.29
CA SER A 80 7.79 4.07 -8.92
C SER A 80 7.37 5.54 -9.06
N TYR A 81 6.07 5.77 -9.22
CA TYR A 81 5.57 7.11 -9.34
C TYR A 81 4.16 7.21 -8.76
N ILE A 82 3.81 8.40 -8.29
CA ILE A 82 2.47 8.68 -7.83
C ILE A 82 1.58 8.85 -9.06
N SER A 83 0.52 8.03 -9.15
CA SER A 83 -0.42 8.12 -10.26
C SER A 83 -1.56 9.09 -9.96
N ARG A 84 -2.04 9.13 -8.72
CA ARG A 84 -3.11 10.04 -8.30
C ARG A 84 -2.96 10.42 -6.84
N GLU A 85 -3.42 11.63 -6.52
CA GLU A 85 -3.54 12.08 -5.14
C GLU A 85 -4.84 12.83 -4.92
N TRP A 86 -5.37 12.70 -3.71
CA TRP A 86 -6.60 13.39 -3.28
C TRP A 86 -6.32 14.13 -1.97
N ASN A 87 -7.07 15.20 -1.72
CA ASN A 87 -7.02 15.83 -0.42
C ASN A 87 -7.97 15.12 0.56
N ASN A 88 -7.97 15.53 1.83
CA ASN A 88 -8.75 14.85 2.85
C ASN A 88 -10.27 15.03 2.70
N SER A 89 -10.72 15.93 1.83
CA SER A 89 -12.14 16.06 1.53
C SER A 89 -12.58 15.15 0.37
N GLY A 90 -11.61 14.44 -0.24
CA GLY A 90 -11.90 13.53 -1.34
C GLY A 90 -11.73 14.15 -2.72
N LYS A 91 -11.23 15.38 -2.79
CA LYS A 91 -11.01 16.05 -4.07
C LYS A 91 -9.72 15.58 -4.70
N LEU A 92 -9.77 15.21 -5.98
CA LEU A 92 -8.58 14.84 -6.75
C LEU A 92 -7.73 16.09 -6.95
N ILE A 93 -6.47 16.05 -6.48
CA ILE A 93 -5.54 17.20 -6.59
C ILE A 93 -4.38 16.91 -7.52
N TYR A 94 -4.19 15.67 -7.92
CA TYR A 94 -3.11 15.32 -8.86
C TYR A 94 -3.52 14.05 -9.62
N ASP A 95 -3.33 14.07 -10.93
CA ASP A 95 -3.50 12.89 -11.79
C ASP A 95 -2.38 12.95 -12.83
N ARG A 96 -1.49 11.95 -12.78
CA ARG A 96 -0.35 11.90 -13.68
C ARG A 96 -0.75 11.95 -15.15
N ASN A 97 -1.85 11.29 -15.50
CA ASN A 97 -2.29 11.25 -16.89
C ASN A 97 -2.72 12.63 -17.41
N LEU A 98 -3.25 13.46 -16.52
CA LEU A 98 -3.65 14.81 -16.91
C LEU A 98 -2.44 15.70 -17.17
N PHE A 99 -1.34 15.47 -16.44
CA PHE A 99 -0.14 16.28 -16.57
C PHE A 99 0.69 15.96 -17.80
N ILE A 100 0.57 14.75 -18.33
CA ILE A 100 1.37 14.33 -19.48
C ILE A 100 0.60 14.38 -20.79
N ARG A 101 -0.62 14.91 -20.78
CA ARG A 101 -1.47 15.01 -21.96
C ARG A 101 -1.34 16.37 -22.63
N GLU A 102 -0.16 16.81 -22.75
CA GLU A 102 0.11 18.10 -23.42
C GLU A 102 0.19 17.94 -24.94
#